data_8e96d5c0861ffaf8e0af522efcaa73f9
#
_entry.id   8e96d5c0861ffaf8e0af522efcaa73f9
#
_cell.length_a   1.000
_cell.length_b   1.000
_cell.length_c   1.000
_cell.angle_alpha   90.00
_cell.angle_beta   90.00
_cell.angle_gamma   90.00
#
_symmetry.space_group_name_H-M   'P 1'
#
loop_
_entity.id
_entity.type
_entity.pdbx_description
1 polymer ?
#
loop_
_entity_poly.entity_id
_entity_poly.type
_entity_poly.pdbx_seq_one_letter_code
_entity_poly.pdbx_strand_id
1 'polypeptide(L)'
;MKEIAVLGSTGSIGTQTMDVIRLHSDLFHASVIAAHKSIDKLREQAAEFHPHAIVITDEEAGTKFLETYDGDADVMIGEAALSEVVKREDVDLVLVAVVGITGLLPTLEAIRAGKELALANKETLVAGGALVLEEAKKHHTLIRPVDSEHSAIFQSMIGQDQKGIHKILLTASGGPFRGRTKEELAQVTVADAMKHPTWNMGMKVTLDSATMFNKGLEVIEAHWLFGVDYQDIEVIVQPQSLIHSMVEYVDGTIMAQIGLPDMRLPIQFALTYPDRLPSPSHAFVDWSEIAQILIAKPDMKVFRSLKLAYEAGKMEGDGGVAFNASNEEAIRAFIAGKISFLSIFDVVEDTLSHWSAEPVVSYESVLSSDRKARALADAFISRKCL
;
A
#
# COMPACT_ATOMS: atom_id res chain seq x y z
N MET A 1 17.46 -5.42 21.06
CA MET A 1 16.14 -4.84 20.72
C MET A 1 16.28 -4.30 19.30
N LYS A 2 15.32 -4.55 18.41
CA LYS A 2 15.40 -4.09 17.01
C LYS A 2 14.88 -2.65 16.92
N GLU A 3 15.66 -1.77 16.34
CA GLU A 3 15.34 -0.35 16.18
C GLU A 3 14.56 -0.11 14.87
N ILE A 4 13.34 0.39 14.97
CA ILE A 4 12.41 0.49 13.85
C ILE A 4 12.12 1.94 13.49
N ALA A 5 12.32 2.29 12.23
CA ALA A 5 11.82 3.54 11.67
C ALA A 5 10.41 3.32 11.09
N VAL A 6 9.41 4.04 11.61
CA VAL A 6 8.01 3.97 11.17
C VAL A 6 7.68 5.22 10.36
N LEU A 7 7.77 5.14 9.04
CA LEU A 7 7.44 6.24 8.14
C LEU A 7 5.92 6.29 7.92
N GLY A 8 5.27 7.30 8.49
CA GLY A 8 3.81 7.43 8.50
C GLY A 8 3.15 6.85 9.75
N SER A 9 3.79 6.98 10.91
CA SER A 9 3.38 6.40 12.21
C SER A 9 1.98 6.81 12.68
N THR A 10 1.48 7.95 12.26
CA THR A 10 0.15 8.47 12.63
C THR A 10 -0.98 8.00 11.72
N GLY A 11 -0.67 7.35 10.59
CA GLY A 11 -1.63 6.78 9.64
C GLY A 11 -2.28 5.48 10.14
N SER A 12 -3.16 4.89 9.32
CA SER A 12 -3.86 3.65 9.67
C SER A 12 -2.91 2.48 9.93
N ILE A 13 -1.95 2.25 9.04
CA ILE A 13 -0.93 1.20 9.22
C ILE A 13 0.06 1.58 10.32
N GLY A 14 0.52 2.86 10.32
CA GLY A 14 1.48 3.33 11.32
C GLY A 14 0.99 3.15 12.75
N THR A 15 -0.26 3.49 13.07
CA THR A 15 -0.80 3.31 14.41
C THR A 15 -0.90 1.85 14.84
N GLN A 16 -1.27 0.96 13.91
CA GLN A 16 -1.28 -0.47 14.18
C GLN A 16 0.14 -1.03 14.32
N THR A 17 1.13 -0.44 13.63
CA THR A 17 2.54 -0.74 13.84
C THR A 17 2.99 -0.34 15.25
N MET A 18 2.60 0.86 15.71
CA MET A 18 2.88 1.29 17.09
C MET A 18 2.23 0.36 18.11
N ASP A 19 1.02 -0.15 17.84
CA ASP A 19 0.36 -1.17 18.69
C ASP A 19 1.18 -2.46 18.76
N VAL A 20 1.71 -2.95 17.64
CA VAL A 20 2.58 -4.14 17.61
C VAL A 20 3.89 -3.91 18.36
N ILE A 21 4.52 -2.75 18.18
CA ILE A 21 5.75 -2.39 18.93
C ILE A 21 5.48 -2.32 20.42
N ARG A 22 4.35 -1.75 20.83
CA ARG A 22 3.93 -1.68 22.25
C ARG A 22 3.74 -3.07 22.87
N LEU A 23 3.12 -4.00 22.13
CA LEU A 23 2.91 -5.37 22.57
C LEU A 23 4.22 -6.15 22.73
N HIS A 24 5.24 -5.80 21.97
CA HIS A 24 6.54 -6.48 21.95
C HIS A 24 7.68 -5.51 22.25
N SER A 25 7.49 -4.67 23.28
CA SER A 25 8.46 -3.66 23.70
C SER A 25 9.79 -4.21 24.24
N ASP A 26 9.85 -5.51 24.50
CA ASP A 26 11.08 -6.26 24.81
C ASP A 26 11.88 -6.61 23.53
N LEU A 27 11.25 -6.64 22.36
CA LEU A 27 11.86 -6.98 21.08
C LEU A 27 12.10 -5.76 20.19
N PHE A 28 11.20 -4.77 20.24
CA PHE A 28 11.14 -3.64 19.31
C PHE A 28 11.15 -2.29 20.01
N HIS A 29 11.81 -1.33 19.39
CA HIS A 29 11.76 0.08 19.76
C HIS A 29 11.44 0.92 18.51
N ALA A 30 10.53 1.88 18.63
CA ALA A 30 10.24 2.85 17.57
C ALA A 30 11.27 3.98 17.60
N SER A 31 12.47 3.74 17.04
CA SER A 31 13.58 4.71 17.09
C SER A 31 13.33 5.94 16.21
N VAL A 32 12.54 5.79 15.16
CA VAL A 32 12.13 6.91 14.29
C VAL A 32 10.62 6.85 14.06
N ILE A 33 9.96 7.99 14.23
CA ILE A 33 8.56 8.16 13.87
C ILE A 33 8.40 9.34 12.90
N ALA A 34 7.51 9.18 11.90
CA ALA A 34 7.31 10.21 10.90
C ALA A 34 5.83 10.43 10.62
N ALA A 35 5.45 11.70 10.40
CA ALA A 35 4.11 12.10 10.00
C ALA A 35 4.14 13.27 9.01
N HIS A 36 2.99 13.52 8.34
CA HIS A 36 2.86 14.70 7.48
C HIS A 36 2.42 15.92 8.29
N LYS A 37 1.18 15.93 8.80
CA LYS A 37 0.57 17.08 9.52
C LYS A 37 0.02 16.74 10.90
N SER A 38 -0.07 15.46 11.26
CA SER A 38 -0.72 15.02 12.50
C SER A 38 0.21 15.17 13.70
N ILE A 39 0.58 16.42 14.01
CA ILE A 39 1.59 16.73 15.04
C ILE A 39 1.14 16.38 16.47
N ASP A 40 -0.16 16.49 16.79
CA ASP A 40 -0.66 16.16 18.13
C ASP A 40 -0.51 14.67 18.42
N LYS A 41 -0.92 13.80 17.46
CA LYS A 41 -0.74 12.36 17.57
C LYS A 41 0.74 11.95 17.56
N LEU A 42 1.56 12.64 16.76
CA LEU A 42 3.01 12.43 16.74
C LEU A 42 3.65 12.76 18.10
N ARG A 43 3.17 13.81 18.78
CA ARG A 43 3.61 14.19 20.13
C ARG A 43 3.24 13.13 21.17
N GLU A 44 2.01 12.59 21.10
CA GLU A 44 1.58 11.46 21.95
C GLU A 44 2.49 10.24 21.75
N GLN A 45 2.78 9.90 20.49
CA GLN A 45 3.70 8.81 20.16
C GLN A 45 5.13 9.08 20.65
N ALA A 46 5.63 10.31 20.51
CA ALA A 46 6.96 10.69 20.98
C ALA A 46 7.07 10.56 22.51
N ALA A 47 6.03 10.97 23.26
CA ALA A 47 6.00 10.85 24.70
C ALA A 47 5.92 9.39 25.19
N GLU A 48 5.31 8.50 24.42
CA GLU A 48 5.17 7.08 24.78
C GLU A 48 6.39 6.25 24.39
N PHE A 49 6.89 6.43 23.17
CA PHE A 49 7.90 5.55 22.58
C PHE A 49 9.32 6.09 22.66
N HIS A 50 9.51 7.36 23.06
CA HIS A 50 10.81 8.01 23.22
C HIS A 50 11.75 7.80 22.01
N PRO A 51 11.32 8.17 20.77
CA PRO A 51 12.13 7.96 19.58
C PRO A 51 13.42 8.78 19.61
N HIS A 52 14.44 8.32 18.89
CA HIS A 52 15.68 9.06 18.68
C HIS A 52 15.50 10.20 17.66
N ALA A 53 14.60 10.02 16.67
CA ALA A 53 14.31 11.05 15.69
C ALA A 53 12.81 11.12 15.34
N ILE A 54 12.37 12.33 15.02
CA ILE A 54 11.00 12.62 14.58
C ILE A 54 11.07 13.35 13.24
N VAL A 55 10.29 12.89 12.26
CA VAL A 55 10.21 13.57 10.95
C VAL A 55 8.80 14.12 10.73
N ILE A 56 8.73 15.40 10.36
CA ILE A 56 7.47 16.06 9.98
C ILE A 56 7.65 16.61 8.57
N THR A 57 6.93 16.05 7.60
CA THR A 57 7.15 16.37 6.19
C THR A 57 6.51 17.70 5.75
N ASP A 58 5.49 18.20 6.47
CA ASP A 58 4.91 19.52 6.26
C ASP A 58 5.70 20.57 7.06
N GLU A 59 6.22 21.58 6.36
CA GLU A 59 7.10 22.59 6.97
C GLU A 59 6.38 23.45 8.03
N GLU A 60 5.12 23.83 7.78
CA GLU A 60 4.34 24.63 8.72
C GLU A 60 4.01 23.83 9.99
N ALA A 61 3.58 22.58 9.83
CA ALA A 61 3.33 21.68 10.95
C ALA A 61 4.61 21.39 11.74
N GLY A 62 5.74 21.21 11.06
CA GLY A 62 7.05 20.98 11.67
C GLY A 62 7.50 22.17 12.51
N THR A 63 7.36 23.38 12.00
CA THR A 63 7.67 24.61 12.74
C THR A 63 6.80 24.73 14.01
N LYS A 64 5.48 24.50 13.89
CA LYS A 64 4.56 24.49 15.04
C LYS A 64 4.89 23.40 16.07
N PHE A 65 5.36 22.25 15.61
CA PHE A 65 5.77 21.18 16.51
C PHE A 65 6.99 21.58 17.34
N LEU A 66 8.01 22.17 16.71
CA LEU A 66 9.23 22.64 17.39
C LEU A 66 8.97 23.71 18.46
N GLU A 67 7.97 24.59 18.26
CA GLU A 67 7.64 25.64 19.24
C GLU A 67 7.22 25.08 20.62
N THR A 68 6.75 23.84 20.66
CA THR A 68 6.15 23.24 21.86
C THR A 68 6.73 21.87 22.22
N TYR A 69 7.68 21.37 21.43
CA TYR A 69 8.35 20.10 21.72
C TYR A 69 9.54 20.34 22.64
N ASP A 70 9.54 19.66 23.79
CA ASP A 70 10.54 19.73 24.83
C ASP A 70 11.28 18.39 25.09
N GLY A 71 11.09 17.40 24.19
CA GLY A 71 11.76 16.10 24.26
C GLY A 71 13.16 16.12 23.65
N ASP A 72 13.87 14.99 23.78
CA ASP A 72 15.28 14.84 23.39
C ASP A 72 15.47 14.33 21.94
N ALA A 73 14.39 13.99 21.20
CA ALA A 73 14.52 13.45 19.84
C ALA A 73 15.00 14.52 18.85
N ASP A 74 15.81 14.09 17.87
CA ASP A 74 16.19 14.90 16.72
C ASP A 74 14.96 15.19 15.86
N VAL A 75 14.54 16.44 15.74
CA VAL A 75 13.39 16.81 14.90
C VAL A 75 13.85 17.28 13.54
N MET A 76 13.43 16.58 12.49
CA MET A 76 13.74 16.85 11.10
C MET A 76 12.48 17.28 10.35
N ILE A 77 12.57 18.33 9.52
CA ILE A 77 11.42 18.90 8.82
C ILE A 77 11.63 18.81 7.30
N GLY A 78 10.53 18.58 6.60
CA GLY A 78 10.48 18.49 5.14
C GLY A 78 10.51 17.06 4.61
N GLU A 79 10.09 16.89 3.35
CA GLU A 79 9.95 15.57 2.72
C GLU A 79 11.31 14.87 2.54
N ALA A 80 12.38 15.63 2.26
CA ALA A 80 13.73 15.08 2.11
C ALA A 80 14.22 14.39 3.39
N ALA A 81 13.76 14.81 4.57
CA ALA A 81 14.13 14.21 5.84
C ALA A 81 13.75 12.73 5.96
N LEU A 82 12.70 12.26 5.25
CA LEU A 82 12.34 10.84 5.21
C LEU A 82 13.46 9.97 4.64
N SER A 83 14.16 10.46 3.62
CA SER A 83 15.26 9.73 2.98
C SER A 83 16.57 9.81 3.77
N GLU A 84 16.74 10.86 4.56
CA GLU A 84 17.92 11.01 5.41
C GLU A 84 17.79 10.16 6.68
N VAL A 85 16.63 10.15 7.31
CA VAL A 85 16.43 9.48 8.59
C VAL A 85 16.56 7.95 8.50
N VAL A 86 16.23 7.35 7.37
CA VAL A 86 16.34 5.89 7.17
C VAL A 86 17.79 5.41 7.08
N LYS A 87 18.75 6.30 6.84
CA LYS A 87 20.18 6.00 6.76
C LYS A 87 20.88 5.97 8.12
N ARG A 88 20.19 6.37 9.20
CA ARG A 88 20.75 6.41 10.55
C ARG A 88 21.33 5.05 10.95
N GLU A 89 22.47 5.05 11.64
CA GLU A 89 23.11 3.82 12.12
C GLU A 89 22.27 3.10 13.18
N ASP A 90 21.49 3.86 13.97
CA ASP A 90 20.58 3.39 15.00
C ASP A 90 19.19 2.98 14.46
N VAL A 91 19.08 2.56 13.19
CA VAL A 91 17.88 2.00 12.57
C VAL A 91 18.23 0.63 11.98
N ASP A 92 17.53 -0.41 12.37
CA ASP A 92 17.70 -1.77 11.85
C ASP A 92 16.70 -2.07 10.72
N LEU A 93 15.43 -1.66 10.93
CA LEU A 93 14.33 -1.93 10.02
C LEU A 93 13.52 -0.66 9.73
N VAL A 94 13.16 -0.50 8.46
CA VAL A 94 12.29 0.60 8.01
C VAL A 94 10.94 0.04 7.61
N LEU A 95 9.87 0.51 8.26
CA LEU A 95 8.49 0.26 7.85
C LEU A 95 7.96 1.49 7.10
N VAL A 96 7.65 1.30 5.82
CA VAL A 96 7.19 2.38 4.93
C VAL A 96 5.67 2.34 4.81
N ALA A 97 4.99 3.28 5.47
CA ALA A 97 3.53 3.41 5.49
C ALA A 97 3.05 4.84 5.13
N VAL A 98 3.87 5.59 4.41
CA VAL A 98 3.46 6.86 3.79
C VAL A 98 2.57 6.61 2.57
N VAL A 99 1.86 7.61 2.09
CA VAL A 99 0.90 7.51 0.97
C VAL A 99 1.52 8.01 -0.33
N GLY A 100 1.15 7.40 -1.45
CA GLY A 100 1.58 7.82 -2.79
C GLY A 100 3.05 7.51 -3.07
N ILE A 101 3.63 8.18 -4.06
CA ILE A 101 5.02 7.95 -4.48
C ILE A 101 6.08 8.50 -3.50
N THR A 102 5.67 9.22 -2.46
CA THR A 102 6.57 9.75 -1.42
C THR A 102 7.39 8.66 -0.72
N GLY A 103 6.88 7.44 -0.69
CA GLY A 103 7.58 6.28 -0.12
C GLY A 103 8.73 5.74 -0.98
N LEU A 104 8.81 6.09 -2.26
CA LEU A 104 9.78 5.47 -3.18
C LEU A 104 11.23 5.82 -2.83
N LEU A 105 11.55 7.12 -2.68
CA LEU A 105 12.94 7.52 -2.39
C LEU A 105 13.41 7.00 -1.03
N PRO A 106 12.65 7.14 0.08
CA PRO A 106 13.06 6.55 1.38
C PRO A 106 13.24 5.03 1.30
N THR A 107 12.44 4.33 0.49
CA THR A 107 12.60 2.88 0.28
C THR A 107 13.93 2.56 -0.41
N LEU A 108 14.27 3.27 -1.49
CA LEU A 108 15.55 3.10 -2.19
C LEU A 108 16.74 3.40 -1.26
N GLU A 109 16.67 4.49 -0.48
CA GLU A 109 17.73 4.87 0.45
C GLU A 109 17.86 3.86 1.62
N ALA A 110 16.76 3.32 2.15
CA ALA A 110 16.78 2.27 3.16
C ALA A 110 17.47 1.00 2.63
N ILE A 111 17.17 0.58 1.39
CA ILE A 111 17.79 -0.55 0.73
C ILE A 111 19.30 -0.31 0.56
N ARG A 112 19.70 0.86 0.05
CA ARG A 112 21.11 1.25 -0.14
C ARG A 112 21.90 1.30 1.16
N ALA A 113 21.24 1.70 2.25
CA ALA A 113 21.79 1.70 3.59
C ALA A 113 21.82 0.31 4.26
N GLY A 114 21.39 -0.75 3.56
CA GLY A 114 21.40 -2.12 4.07
C GLY A 114 20.38 -2.39 5.18
N LYS A 115 19.30 -1.61 5.26
CA LYS A 115 18.25 -1.78 6.26
C LYS A 115 17.29 -2.91 5.89
N GLU A 116 16.75 -3.60 6.89
CA GLU A 116 15.59 -4.47 6.67
C GLU A 116 14.39 -3.63 6.26
N LEU A 117 13.54 -4.16 5.39
CA LEU A 117 12.42 -3.41 4.82
C LEU A 117 11.08 -4.12 5.03
N ALA A 118 10.12 -3.42 5.65
CA ALA A 118 8.70 -3.77 5.73
C ALA A 118 7.91 -2.75 4.91
N LEU A 119 7.34 -3.17 3.78
CA LEU A 119 6.72 -2.28 2.81
C LEU A 119 5.19 -2.37 2.87
N ALA A 120 4.55 -1.29 3.31
CA ALA A 120 3.10 -1.12 3.31
C ALA A 120 2.61 -0.20 2.18
N ASN A 121 3.51 0.62 1.63
CA ASN A 121 3.21 1.57 0.56
C ASN A 121 3.28 0.87 -0.80
N LYS A 122 2.14 0.46 -1.32
CA LYS A 122 2.04 -0.25 -2.60
C LYS A 122 2.43 0.61 -3.79
N GLU A 123 2.19 1.92 -3.70
CA GLU A 123 2.51 2.88 -4.77
C GLU A 123 4.01 2.93 -5.07
N THR A 124 4.85 2.62 -4.09
CA THR A 124 6.31 2.47 -4.26
C THR A 124 6.65 1.43 -5.33
N LEU A 125 6.02 0.25 -5.30
CA LEU A 125 6.25 -0.80 -6.29
C LEU A 125 5.47 -0.56 -7.58
N VAL A 126 4.28 -0.01 -7.51
CA VAL A 126 3.49 0.34 -8.70
C VAL A 126 4.23 1.36 -9.57
N ALA A 127 4.85 2.37 -8.95
CA ALA A 127 5.55 3.43 -9.68
C ALA A 127 7.02 3.13 -9.95
N GLY A 128 7.70 2.46 -9.03
CA GLY A 128 9.16 2.26 -9.08
C GLY A 128 9.60 0.81 -8.94
N GLY A 129 8.73 -0.18 -9.20
CA GLY A 129 9.01 -1.59 -8.95
C GLY A 129 10.31 -2.09 -9.56
N ALA A 130 10.60 -1.72 -10.82
CA ALA A 130 11.86 -2.07 -11.48
C ALA A 130 13.09 -1.56 -10.70
N LEU A 131 13.08 -0.29 -10.28
CA LEU A 131 14.19 0.31 -9.52
C LEU A 131 14.33 -0.33 -8.15
N VAL A 132 13.21 -0.53 -7.45
CA VAL A 132 13.20 -1.08 -6.09
C VAL A 132 13.73 -2.52 -6.10
N LEU A 133 13.28 -3.35 -7.05
CA LEU A 133 13.72 -4.75 -7.16
C LEU A 133 15.18 -4.87 -7.59
N GLU A 134 15.65 -3.99 -8.48
CA GLU A 134 17.06 -3.95 -8.87
C GLU A 134 17.96 -3.60 -7.67
N GLU A 135 17.62 -2.53 -6.92
CA GLU A 135 18.35 -2.13 -5.73
C GLU A 135 18.29 -3.21 -4.63
N ALA A 136 17.08 -3.80 -4.41
CA ALA A 136 16.92 -4.87 -3.43
C ALA A 136 17.80 -6.10 -3.76
N LYS A 137 17.87 -6.48 -5.04
CA LYS A 137 18.73 -7.57 -5.51
C LYS A 137 20.22 -7.23 -5.31
N LYS A 138 20.63 -6.03 -5.67
CA LYS A 138 22.01 -5.56 -5.54
C LYS A 138 22.50 -5.52 -4.09
N HIS A 139 21.62 -5.12 -3.17
CA HIS A 139 21.93 -5.00 -1.74
C HIS A 139 21.49 -6.22 -0.92
N HIS A 140 20.97 -7.29 -1.55
CA HIS A 140 20.47 -8.49 -0.89
C HIS A 140 19.37 -8.21 0.16
N THR A 141 18.57 -7.18 -0.06
CA THR A 141 17.49 -6.78 0.85
C THR A 141 16.24 -7.58 0.54
N LEU A 142 15.70 -8.26 1.56
CA LEU A 142 14.38 -8.89 1.46
C LEU A 142 13.29 -7.85 1.72
N ILE A 143 12.42 -7.64 0.75
CA ILE A 143 11.23 -6.81 0.90
C ILE A 143 10.13 -7.65 1.57
N ARG A 144 9.72 -7.27 2.77
CA ARG A 144 8.65 -7.94 3.52
C ARG A 144 7.34 -7.18 3.30
N PRO A 145 6.36 -7.76 2.62
CA PRO A 145 5.09 -7.08 2.38
C PRO A 145 4.26 -6.96 3.66
N VAL A 146 3.69 -5.78 3.86
CA VAL A 146 2.76 -5.48 4.96
C VAL A 146 1.31 -5.50 4.49
N ASP A 147 1.06 -5.21 3.19
CA ASP A 147 -0.29 -5.34 2.63
C ASP A 147 -0.81 -6.78 2.84
N SER A 148 -2.06 -6.93 3.29
CA SER A 148 -2.58 -8.21 3.78
C SER A 148 -2.52 -9.32 2.74
N GLU A 149 -2.87 -9.00 1.51
CA GLU A 149 -2.88 -9.95 0.39
C GLU A 149 -1.46 -10.37 0.01
N HIS A 150 -0.53 -9.42 -0.07
CA HIS A 150 0.86 -9.71 -0.41
C HIS A 150 1.59 -10.44 0.71
N SER A 151 1.30 -10.10 1.97
CA SER A 151 1.76 -10.86 3.12
C SER A 151 1.26 -12.31 3.08
N ALA A 152 0.00 -12.52 2.69
CA ALA A 152 -0.59 -13.86 2.55
C ALA A 152 0.09 -14.67 1.45
N ILE A 153 0.36 -14.07 0.28
CA ILE A 153 1.11 -14.70 -0.81
C ILE A 153 2.52 -15.05 -0.35
N PHE A 154 3.23 -14.07 0.24
CA PHE A 154 4.58 -14.28 0.77
C PHE A 154 4.63 -15.44 1.76
N GLN A 155 3.69 -15.51 2.72
CA GLN A 155 3.59 -16.60 3.68
C GLN A 155 3.28 -17.95 3.03
N SER A 156 2.46 -17.96 1.97
CA SER A 156 2.10 -19.18 1.23
C SER A 156 3.26 -19.70 0.36
N MET A 157 4.27 -18.87 0.09
CA MET A 157 5.46 -19.20 -0.69
C MET A 157 6.66 -19.65 0.17
N ILE A 158 6.60 -19.53 1.50
CA ILE A 158 7.72 -19.90 2.38
C ILE A 158 8.08 -21.37 2.20
N GLY A 159 9.35 -21.64 1.89
CA GLY A 159 9.86 -22.98 1.68
C GLY A 159 9.49 -23.62 0.36
N GLN A 160 8.83 -22.89 -0.55
CA GLN A 160 8.48 -23.37 -1.89
C GLN A 160 9.45 -22.80 -2.94
N ASP A 161 9.65 -23.57 -4.03
CA ASP A 161 10.38 -23.05 -5.20
C ASP A 161 9.43 -22.16 -6.02
N GLN A 162 9.87 -20.95 -6.31
CA GLN A 162 9.12 -19.98 -7.14
C GLN A 162 8.76 -20.56 -8.53
N LYS A 163 9.59 -21.45 -9.09
CA LYS A 163 9.32 -22.13 -10.36
C LYS A 163 8.11 -23.06 -10.31
N GLY A 164 7.70 -23.46 -9.11
CA GLY A 164 6.50 -24.27 -8.88
C GLY A 164 5.20 -23.48 -8.88
N ILE A 165 5.23 -22.16 -8.96
CA ILE A 165 4.02 -21.32 -8.98
C ILE A 165 3.34 -21.46 -10.33
N HIS A 166 2.05 -21.85 -10.32
CA HIS A 166 1.19 -21.83 -11.48
C HIS A 166 0.50 -20.49 -11.63
N LYS A 167 -0.13 -20.00 -10.55
CA LYS A 167 -0.73 -18.66 -10.51
C LYS A 167 -0.89 -18.13 -9.08
N ILE A 168 -1.04 -16.82 -8.97
CA ILE A 168 -1.48 -16.12 -7.77
C ILE A 168 -2.99 -15.90 -7.84
N LEU A 169 -3.71 -16.26 -6.76
CA LEU A 169 -5.13 -15.97 -6.57
C LEU A 169 -5.25 -14.83 -5.56
N LEU A 170 -5.29 -13.61 -6.09
CA LEU A 170 -5.34 -12.37 -5.30
C LEU A 170 -6.77 -12.09 -4.86
N THR A 171 -7.05 -12.12 -3.55
CA THR A 171 -8.40 -11.92 -3.04
C THR A 171 -8.76 -10.44 -2.91
N ALA A 172 -10.04 -10.13 -3.05
CA ALA A 172 -10.62 -8.81 -2.83
C ALA A 172 -11.91 -8.94 -2.02
N SER A 173 -12.21 -7.98 -1.13
CA SER A 173 -13.54 -7.92 -0.49
C SER A 173 -14.66 -7.61 -1.50
N GLY A 174 -14.30 -6.98 -2.61
CA GLY A 174 -15.21 -6.45 -3.63
C GLY A 174 -15.73 -5.04 -3.32
N GLY A 175 -15.30 -4.45 -2.20
CA GLY A 175 -15.67 -3.09 -1.80
C GLY A 175 -17.15 -2.92 -1.41
N PRO A 176 -17.56 -1.69 -1.06
CA PRO A 176 -18.94 -1.39 -0.61
C PRO A 176 -19.99 -1.49 -1.72
N PHE A 177 -19.58 -1.52 -2.98
CA PHE A 177 -20.50 -1.49 -4.14
C PHE A 177 -20.56 -2.80 -4.90
N ARG A 178 -20.05 -3.89 -4.31
CA ARG A 178 -20.14 -5.21 -4.91
C ARG A 178 -21.59 -5.58 -5.28
N GLY A 179 -21.80 -6.02 -6.53
CA GLY A 179 -23.11 -6.41 -7.06
C GLY A 179 -24.00 -5.27 -7.52
N ARG A 180 -23.55 -4.01 -7.42
CA ARG A 180 -24.28 -2.87 -7.95
C ARG A 180 -24.10 -2.72 -9.46
N THR A 181 -25.15 -2.24 -10.12
CA THR A 181 -25.11 -1.94 -11.55
C THR A 181 -24.47 -0.58 -11.81
N LYS A 182 -24.11 -0.31 -13.08
CA LYS A 182 -23.54 0.98 -13.48
C LYS A 182 -24.52 2.15 -13.22
N GLU A 183 -25.81 1.92 -13.40
CA GLU A 183 -26.87 2.90 -13.17
C GLU A 183 -26.97 3.28 -11.69
N GLU A 184 -26.86 2.30 -10.79
CA GLU A 184 -26.84 2.53 -9.34
C GLU A 184 -25.58 3.29 -8.90
N LEU A 185 -24.45 3.04 -9.56
CA LEU A 185 -23.18 3.73 -9.27
C LEU A 185 -23.15 5.18 -9.76
N ALA A 186 -24.00 5.57 -10.71
CA ALA A 186 -24.07 6.94 -11.22
C ALA A 186 -24.46 7.98 -10.15
N GLN A 187 -25.15 7.54 -9.08
CA GLN A 187 -25.64 8.41 -8.00
C GLN A 187 -24.79 8.33 -6.72
N VAL A 188 -23.67 7.59 -6.75
CA VAL A 188 -22.83 7.37 -5.57
C VAL A 188 -22.14 8.66 -5.15
N THR A 189 -22.22 8.96 -3.86
CA THR A 189 -21.55 10.08 -3.22
C THR A 189 -20.25 9.64 -2.55
N VAL A 190 -19.39 10.61 -2.18
CA VAL A 190 -18.19 10.35 -1.37
C VAL A 190 -18.56 9.65 -0.05
N ALA A 191 -19.65 10.10 0.61
CA ALA A 191 -20.10 9.52 1.87
C ALA A 191 -20.52 8.03 1.74
N ASP A 192 -21.07 7.65 0.58
CA ASP A 192 -21.41 6.24 0.32
C ASP A 192 -20.16 5.40 0.06
N ALA A 193 -19.20 5.94 -0.69
CA ALA A 193 -17.94 5.28 -1.01
C ALA A 193 -17.05 5.06 0.23
N MET A 194 -17.21 5.88 1.27
CA MET A 194 -16.48 5.75 2.54
C MET A 194 -17.00 4.64 3.45
N LYS A 195 -18.10 3.96 3.13
CA LYS A 195 -18.70 2.90 3.96
C LYS A 195 -18.15 1.52 3.58
N HIS A 196 -16.88 1.25 3.96
CA HIS A 196 -16.32 -0.09 3.71
C HIS A 196 -16.91 -1.13 4.67
N PRO A 197 -17.33 -2.33 4.19
CA PRO A 197 -18.04 -3.31 5.02
C PRO A 197 -17.18 -4.01 6.07
N THR A 198 -15.87 -4.13 5.87
CA THR A 198 -14.98 -4.97 6.68
C THR A 198 -13.82 -4.20 7.30
N TRP A 199 -13.16 -3.33 6.52
CA TRP A 199 -11.92 -2.66 6.91
C TRP A 199 -12.13 -1.21 7.30
N ASN A 200 -11.42 -0.77 8.34
CA ASN A 200 -11.29 0.65 8.68
C ASN A 200 -9.95 1.18 8.15
N MET A 201 -10.00 1.89 7.04
CA MET A 201 -8.84 2.33 6.27
C MET A 201 -8.80 3.84 6.13
N GLY A 202 -7.64 4.37 5.70
CA GLY A 202 -7.52 5.77 5.30
C GLY A 202 -8.43 6.11 4.10
N MET A 203 -8.76 7.40 3.95
CA MET A 203 -9.71 7.87 2.94
C MET A 203 -9.34 7.43 1.51
N LYS A 204 -8.08 7.58 1.10
CA LYS A 204 -7.61 7.19 -0.25
C LYS A 204 -7.83 5.70 -0.50
N VAL A 205 -7.39 4.84 0.42
CA VAL A 205 -7.52 3.39 0.28
C VAL A 205 -8.98 2.93 0.30
N THR A 206 -9.84 3.60 1.08
CA THR A 206 -11.29 3.31 1.12
C THR A 206 -11.95 3.62 -0.23
N LEU A 207 -11.62 4.76 -0.85
CA LEU A 207 -12.12 5.13 -2.18
C LEU A 207 -11.56 4.23 -3.28
N ASP A 208 -10.29 3.87 -3.20
CA ASP A 208 -9.67 2.89 -4.10
C ASP A 208 -10.32 1.50 -3.97
N SER A 209 -10.70 1.09 -2.75
CA SER A 209 -11.46 -0.15 -2.55
C SER A 209 -12.85 -0.07 -3.15
N ALA A 210 -13.55 1.06 -3.00
CA ALA A 210 -14.88 1.28 -3.56
C ALA A 210 -14.89 1.22 -5.09
N THR A 211 -13.81 1.62 -5.73
CA THR A 211 -13.60 1.60 -7.18
C THR A 211 -12.88 0.35 -7.68
N MET A 212 -12.39 -0.53 -6.80
CA MET A 212 -11.48 -1.64 -7.09
C MET A 212 -10.10 -1.20 -7.65
N PHE A 213 -9.76 0.10 -7.64
CA PHE A 213 -8.40 0.57 -7.97
C PHE A 213 -7.37 0.06 -6.96
N ASN A 214 -7.73 -0.08 -5.68
CA ASN A 214 -6.85 -0.69 -4.68
C ASN A 214 -6.38 -2.07 -5.16
N LYS A 215 -7.30 -2.91 -5.63
CA LYS A 215 -6.96 -4.24 -6.16
C LYS A 215 -6.16 -4.17 -7.47
N GLY A 216 -6.40 -3.14 -8.28
CA GLY A 216 -5.59 -2.88 -9.47
C GLY A 216 -4.13 -2.55 -9.13
N LEU A 217 -3.89 -1.69 -8.13
CA LEU A 217 -2.55 -1.39 -7.62
C LEU A 217 -1.88 -2.66 -7.08
N GLU A 218 -2.62 -3.48 -6.36
CA GLU A 218 -2.14 -4.74 -5.78
C GLU A 218 -1.78 -5.80 -6.82
N VAL A 219 -2.45 -5.84 -7.97
CA VAL A 219 -2.05 -6.70 -9.10
C VAL A 219 -0.65 -6.31 -9.61
N ILE A 220 -0.38 -5.02 -9.76
CA ILE A 220 0.93 -4.52 -10.21
C ILE A 220 2.00 -4.78 -9.13
N GLU A 221 1.66 -4.54 -7.86
CA GLU A 221 2.54 -4.83 -6.73
C GLU A 221 2.91 -6.33 -6.66
N ALA A 222 1.92 -7.22 -6.82
CA ALA A 222 2.15 -8.68 -6.81
C ALA A 222 3.09 -9.13 -7.94
N HIS A 223 2.93 -8.56 -9.14
CA HIS A 223 3.85 -8.81 -10.25
C HIS A 223 5.31 -8.52 -9.84
N TRP A 224 5.56 -7.33 -9.29
CA TRP A 224 6.90 -6.93 -8.87
C TRP A 224 7.43 -7.77 -7.72
N LEU A 225 6.67 -7.94 -6.64
CA LEU A 225 7.15 -8.66 -5.45
C LEU A 225 7.46 -10.12 -5.71
N PHE A 226 6.64 -10.79 -6.52
CA PHE A 226 6.72 -12.23 -6.69
C PHE A 226 7.22 -12.67 -8.06
N GLY A 227 7.49 -11.74 -8.98
CA GLY A 227 8.01 -12.03 -10.32
C GLY A 227 7.09 -12.94 -11.13
N VAL A 228 5.76 -12.84 -10.91
CA VAL A 228 4.74 -13.62 -11.63
C VAL A 228 4.13 -12.75 -12.73
N ASP A 229 3.96 -13.31 -13.92
CA ASP A 229 3.39 -12.57 -15.05
C ASP A 229 1.93 -12.17 -14.78
N TYR A 230 1.51 -11.03 -15.33
CA TYR A 230 0.15 -10.50 -15.15
C TYR A 230 -0.97 -11.47 -15.55
N GLN A 231 -0.73 -12.35 -16.53
CA GLN A 231 -1.69 -13.37 -16.95
C GLN A 231 -1.87 -14.49 -15.90
N ASP A 232 -0.91 -14.67 -15.02
CA ASP A 232 -0.89 -15.67 -13.96
C ASP A 232 -1.23 -15.07 -12.58
N ILE A 233 -1.71 -13.82 -12.55
CA ILE A 233 -2.29 -13.17 -11.38
C ILE A 233 -3.80 -13.04 -11.61
N GLU A 234 -4.59 -13.82 -10.91
CA GLU A 234 -6.06 -13.85 -11.02
C GLU A 234 -6.69 -13.17 -9.79
N VAL A 235 -7.56 -12.18 -10.01
CA VAL A 235 -8.33 -11.55 -8.93
C VAL A 235 -9.60 -12.33 -8.68
N ILE A 236 -9.84 -12.69 -7.42
CA ILE A 236 -11.08 -13.33 -6.96
C ILE A 236 -11.71 -12.52 -5.84
N VAL A 237 -13.03 -12.52 -5.75
CA VAL A 237 -13.77 -11.80 -4.70
C VAL A 237 -14.10 -12.77 -3.56
N GLN A 238 -13.61 -12.45 -2.37
CA GLN A 238 -13.85 -13.17 -1.11
C GLN A 238 -14.43 -12.17 -0.08
N PRO A 239 -15.77 -12.06 -0.01
CA PRO A 239 -16.43 -10.96 0.71
C PRO A 239 -16.19 -10.91 2.20
N GLN A 240 -15.97 -12.06 2.82
CA GLN A 240 -15.76 -12.18 4.27
C GLN A 240 -14.35 -11.74 4.70
N SER A 241 -13.42 -11.58 3.75
CA SER A 241 -12.02 -11.26 4.00
C SER A 241 -11.33 -12.20 5.00
N LEU A 242 -11.71 -13.49 4.95
CA LEU A 242 -11.08 -14.56 5.74
C LEU A 242 -9.87 -15.16 5.03
N ILE A 243 -9.97 -15.35 3.71
CA ILE A 243 -8.85 -15.76 2.87
C ILE A 243 -8.19 -14.50 2.36
N HIS A 244 -6.95 -14.26 2.79
CA HIS A 244 -6.22 -13.04 2.44
C HIS A 244 -5.48 -13.11 1.11
N SER A 245 -5.19 -14.25 0.57
CA SER A 245 -4.81 -14.61 -0.80
C SER A 245 -4.30 -16.05 -0.83
N MET A 246 -4.07 -16.58 -2.05
CA MET A 246 -3.66 -17.95 -2.27
C MET A 246 -2.62 -18.03 -3.38
N VAL A 247 -1.82 -19.09 -3.36
CA VAL A 247 -0.89 -19.47 -4.42
C VAL A 247 -1.26 -20.88 -4.92
N GLU A 248 -1.53 -21.01 -6.21
CA GLU A 248 -1.74 -22.28 -6.87
C GLU A 248 -0.42 -22.75 -7.50
N TYR A 249 -0.05 -23.99 -7.21
CA TYR A 249 1.18 -24.60 -7.70
C TYR A 249 0.93 -25.51 -8.91
N VAL A 250 1.98 -25.83 -9.65
CA VAL A 250 1.92 -26.64 -10.89
C VAL A 250 1.37 -28.06 -10.68
N ASP A 251 1.37 -28.56 -9.46
CA ASP A 251 0.77 -29.85 -9.09
C ASP A 251 -0.73 -29.77 -8.76
N GLY A 252 -1.32 -28.57 -8.87
CA GLY A 252 -2.71 -28.28 -8.52
C GLY A 252 -2.96 -28.02 -7.03
N THR A 253 -1.91 -28.03 -6.20
CA THR A 253 -2.03 -27.67 -4.78
C THR A 253 -2.25 -26.17 -4.62
N ILE A 254 -3.16 -25.78 -3.73
CA ILE A 254 -3.40 -24.38 -3.38
C ILE A 254 -2.99 -24.16 -1.91
N MET A 255 -2.04 -23.24 -1.70
CA MET A 255 -1.69 -22.75 -0.37
C MET A 255 -2.38 -21.40 -0.13
N ALA A 256 -2.98 -21.25 1.06
CA ALA A 256 -3.74 -20.06 1.41
C ALA A 256 -3.40 -19.60 2.84
N GLN A 257 -3.29 -18.31 3.03
CA GLN A 257 -3.27 -17.73 4.37
C GLN A 257 -4.70 -17.31 4.74
N ILE A 258 -5.19 -17.86 5.86
CA ILE A 258 -6.53 -17.63 6.38
C ILE A 258 -6.42 -17.04 7.78
N GLY A 259 -7.19 -15.99 8.06
CA GLY A 259 -7.17 -15.31 9.34
C GLY A 259 -8.28 -14.26 9.47
N LEU A 260 -8.42 -13.70 10.66
CA LEU A 260 -9.30 -12.57 10.88
C LEU A 260 -8.74 -11.31 10.18
N PRO A 261 -9.59 -10.38 9.75
CA PRO A 261 -9.16 -9.14 9.10
C PRO A 261 -8.56 -8.15 10.12
N ASP A 262 -7.28 -8.32 10.44
CA ASP A 262 -6.51 -7.49 11.37
C ASP A 262 -5.12 -7.21 10.79
N MET A 263 -4.85 -5.94 10.45
CA MET A 263 -3.57 -5.53 9.86
C MET A 263 -2.38 -5.71 10.81
N ARG A 264 -2.60 -5.83 12.11
CA ARG A 264 -1.51 -6.11 13.06
C ARG A 264 -0.86 -7.48 12.81
N LEU A 265 -1.60 -8.44 12.23
CA LEU A 265 -1.05 -9.76 11.87
C LEU A 265 0.04 -9.67 10.78
N PRO A 266 -0.21 -9.11 9.57
CA PRO A 266 0.84 -8.95 8.57
C PRO A 266 1.94 -7.96 9.00
N ILE A 267 1.61 -6.90 9.75
CA ILE A 267 2.60 -5.99 10.34
C ILE A 267 3.53 -6.77 11.27
N GLN A 268 2.99 -7.48 12.25
CA GLN A 268 3.78 -8.28 13.18
C GLN A 268 4.68 -9.26 12.44
N PHE A 269 4.11 -9.99 11.47
CA PHE A 269 4.89 -10.97 10.71
C PHE A 269 6.03 -10.32 9.91
N ALA A 270 5.81 -9.14 9.31
CA ALA A 270 6.87 -8.41 8.62
C ALA A 270 8.01 -7.96 9.56
N LEU A 271 7.69 -7.59 10.80
CA LEU A 271 8.68 -7.18 11.81
C LEU A 271 9.44 -8.38 12.42
N THR A 272 8.77 -9.54 12.58
CA THR A 272 9.33 -10.72 13.28
C THR A 272 9.91 -11.77 12.35
N TYR A 273 9.65 -11.69 11.04
CA TYR A 273 10.07 -12.72 10.09
C TYR A 273 11.51 -13.21 10.34
N PRO A 274 11.75 -14.53 10.36
CA PRO A 274 10.82 -15.62 9.99
C PRO A 274 9.92 -16.12 11.14
N ASP A 275 10.02 -15.56 12.34
CA ASP A 275 9.34 -16.05 13.53
C ASP A 275 7.86 -15.64 13.57
N ARG A 276 7.04 -16.46 14.28
CA ARG A 276 5.64 -16.16 14.56
C ARG A 276 5.46 -15.91 16.04
N LEU A 277 4.96 -14.74 16.39
CA LEU A 277 4.59 -14.39 17.75
C LEU A 277 3.09 -14.62 18.01
N PRO A 278 2.65 -14.66 19.27
CA PRO A 278 1.24 -14.76 19.61
C PRO A 278 0.39 -13.68 18.92
N SER A 279 -0.87 -14.02 18.62
CA SER A 279 -1.79 -13.10 17.94
C SER A 279 -1.93 -11.77 18.68
N PRO A 280 -1.75 -10.61 18.01
CA PRO A 280 -1.85 -9.29 18.64
C PRO A 280 -3.25 -8.99 19.23
N SER A 281 -4.29 -9.60 18.68
CA SER A 281 -5.67 -9.46 19.15
C SER A 281 -6.10 -10.56 20.10
N HIS A 282 -5.26 -11.57 20.33
CA HIS A 282 -5.61 -12.82 21.03
C HIS A 282 -6.87 -13.52 20.47
N ALA A 283 -7.25 -13.19 19.23
CA ALA A 283 -8.41 -13.73 18.55
C ALA A 283 -7.99 -14.72 17.46
N PHE A 284 -8.79 -15.75 17.30
CA PHE A 284 -8.61 -16.80 16.29
C PHE A 284 -9.90 -16.99 15.51
N VAL A 285 -9.79 -17.57 14.31
CA VAL A 285 -10.97 -17.94 13.52
C VAL A 285 -11.72 -19.06 14.24
N ASP A 286 -12.97 -18.81 14.57
CA ASP A 286 -13.87 -19.86 15.06
C ASP A 286 -14.51 -20.59 13.87
N TRP A 287 -13.97 -21.76 13.56
CA TRP A 287 -14.44 -22.54 12.42
C TRP A 287 -15.85 -23.10 12.59
N SER A 288 -16.37 -23.18 13.83
CA SER A 288 -17.74 -23.63 14.10
C SER A 288 -18.80 -22.61 13.67
N GLU A 289 -18.42 -21.32 13.61
CA GLU A 289 -19.29 -20.23 13.19
C GLU A 289 -19.26 -19.99 11.67
N ILE A 290 -18.35 -20.64 10.93
CA ILE A 290 -18.21 -20.44 9.49
C ILE A 290 -19.03 -21.50 8.74
N ALA A 291 -20.26 -21.14 8.37
CA ALA A 291 -21.14 -22.04 7.62
C ALA A 291 -20.68 -22.24 6.17
N GLN A 292 -20.08 -21.21 5.55
CA GLN A 292 -19.62 -21.25 4.15
C GLN A 292 -18.55 -20.18 3.88
N ILE A 293 -17.68 -20.47 2.93
CA ILE A 293 -16.73 -19.50 2.35
C ILE A 293 -17.20 -19.14 0.95
N LEU A 294 -17.43 -17.84 0.72
CA LEU A 294 -17.94 -17.34 -0.57
C LEU A 294 -16.76 -16.92 -1.46
N ILE A 295 -16.77 -17.38 -2.70
CA ILE A 295 -15.84 -16.97 -3.75
C ILE A 295 -16.64 -16.58 -4.99
N ALA A 296 -16.30 -15.43 -5.59
CA ALA A 296 -16.93 -14.93 -6.80
C ALA A 296 -15.89 -14.31 -7.75
N LYS A 297 -16.28 -14.14 -9.01
CA LYS A 297 -15.48 -13.38 -9.97
C LYS A 297 -15.73 -11.88 -9.79
N PRO A 298 -14.71 -11.02 -9.98
CA PRO A 298 -14.90 -9.58 -10.01
C PRO A 298 -15.71 -9.17 -11.25
N ASP A 299 -16.58 -8.18 -11.11
CA ASP A 299 -17.30 -7.59 -12.24
C ASP A 299 -16.41 -6.54 -12.94
N MET A 300 -15.60 -6.98 -13.90
CA MET A 300 -14.69 -6.12 -14.66
C MET A 300 -15.41 -5.20 -15.66
N LYS A 301 -16.74 -5.38 -15.90
CA LYS A 301 -17.51 -4.50 -16.78
C LYS A 301 -17.96 -3.26 -16.02
N VAL A 302 -18.33 -3.42 -14.76
CA VAL A 302 -18.72 -2.34 -13.85
C VAL A 302 -17.47 -1.67 -13.29
N PHE A 303 -16.52 -2.45 -12.77
CA PHE A 303 -15.26 -1.97 -12.18
C PHE A 303 -14.09 -2.12 -13.17
N ARG A 304 -14.00 -1.16 -14.10
CA ARG A 304 -12.97 -1.16 -15.17
C ARG A 304 -11.53 -1.02 -14.65
N SER A 305 -11.36 -0.60 -13.40
CA SER A 305 -10.05 -0.42 -12.76
C SER A 305 -9.14 -1.63 -12.86
N LEU A 306 -9.68 -2.85 -12.70
CA LEU A 306 -8.88 -4.08 -12.85
C LEU A 306 -8.34 -4.25 -14.27
N LYS A 307 -9.21 -4.05 -15.29
CA LYS A 307 -8.80 -4.10 -16.69
C LYS A 307 -7.69 -3.08 -16.97
N LEU A 308 -7.89 -1.83 -16.51
CA LEU A 308 -6.93 -0.74 -16.66
C LEU A 308 -5.59 -1.03 -15.96
N ALA A 309 -5.62 -1.68 -14.79
CA ALA A 309 -4.41 -2.09 -14.09
C ALA A 309 -3.59 -3.13 -14.87
N TYR A 310 -4.25 -4.17 -15.41
CA TYR A 310 -3.57 -5.15 -16.26
C TYR A 310 -3.02 -4.52 -17.55
N GLU A 311 -3.75 -3.57 -18.14
CA GLU A 311 -3.27 -2.82 -19.32
C GLU A 311 -2.05 -1.97 -18.98
N ALA A 312 -2.11 -1.19 -17.89
CA ALA A 312 -1.00 -0.37 -17.42
C ALA A 312 0.25 -1.19 -17.07
N GLY A 313 0.07 -2.31 -16.37
CA GLY A 313 1.18 -3.20 -16.04
C GLY A 313 1.85 -3.80 -17.27
N LYS A 314 1.06 -4.20 -18.28
CA LYS A 314 1.57 -4.75 -19.54
C LYS A 314 2.20 -3.71 -20.48
N MET A 315 2.00 -2.42 -20.25
CA MET A 315 2.70 -1.36 -21.01
C MET A 315 4.20 -1.35 -20.73
N GLU A 316 4.62 -2.02 -19.64
CA GLU A 316 6.00 -1.96 -19.12
C GLU A 316 6.41 -0.52 -18.73
N GLY A 317 7.67 -0.33 -18.33
CA GLY A 317 8.18 1.00 -17.96
C GLY A 317 7.30 1.72 -16.94
N ASP A 318 6.89 2.94 -17.29
CA ASP A 318 6.14 3.85 -16.41
C ASP A 318 4.61 3.78 -16.52
N GLY A 319 4.06 2.72 -17.14
CA GLY A 319 2.62 2.50 -17.21
C GLY A 319 1.95 2.46 -15.83
N GLY A 320 2.60 1.85 -14.85
CA GLY A 320 2.15 1.84 -13.45
C GLY A 320 2.13 3.25 -12.82
N VAL A 321 3.10 4.10 -13.15
CA VAL A 321 3.13 5.51 -12.72
C VAL A 321 1.90 6.25 -13.24
N ALA A 322 1.61 6.10 -14.53
CA ALA A 322 0.45 6.75 -15.17
C ALA A 322 -0.87 6.30 -14.56
N PHE A 323 -1.01 4.99 -14.30
CA PHE A 323 -2.18 4.41 -13.63
C PHE A 323 -2.38 4.99 -12.22
N ASN A 324 -1.32 5.00 -11.39
CA ASN A 324 -1.41 5.50 -10.02
C ASN A 324 -1.70 7.01 -9.99
N ALA A 325 -0.93 7.81 -10.72
CA ALA A 325 -1.04 9.28 -10.69
C ALA A 325 -2.40 9.76 -11.21
N SER A 326 -2.91 9.16 -12.30
CA SER A 326 -4.23 9.52 -12.83
C SER A 326 -5.38 9.10 -11.90
N ASN A 327 -5.26 7.94 -11.21
CA ASN A 327 -6.22 7.54 -10.20
C ASN A 327 -6.23 8.51 -9.01
N GLU A 328 -5.08 8.93 -8.52
CA GLU A 328 -5.01 9.91 -7.41
C GLU A 328 -5.66 11.25 -7.78
N GLU A 329 -5.45 11.77 -9.00
CA GLU A 329 -6.10 12.98 -9.46
C GLU A 329 -7.62 12.79 -9.61
N ALA A 330 -8.06 11.65 -10.16
CA ALA A 330 -9.47 11.34 -10.29
C ALA A 330 -10.18 11.25 -8.93
N ILE A 331 -9.56 10.57 -7.95
CA ILE A 331 -10.08 10.49 -6.57
C ILE A 331 -10.15 11.88 -5.94
N ARG A 332 -9.12 12.72 -6.11
CA ARG A 332 -9.10 14.10 -5.61
C ARG A 332 -10.25 14.93 -6.22
N ALA A 333 -10.45 14.82 -7.53
CA ALA A 333 -11.53 15.51 -8.23
C ALA A 333 -12.93 15.01 -7.80
N PHE A 334 -13.09 13.71 -7.55
CA PHE A 334 -14.34 13.15 -7.02
C PHE A 334 -14.64 13.67 -5.61
N ILE A 335 -13.65 13.68 -4.70
CA ILE A 335 -13.80 14.24 -3.34
C ILE A 335 -14.21 15.71 -3.41
N ALA A 336 -13.63 16.47 -4.34
CA ALA A 336 -13.96 17.89 -4.55
C ALA A 336 -15.30 18.11 -5.27
N GLY A 337 -16.05 17.05 -5.62
CA GLY A 337 -17.33 17.15 -6.32
C GLY A 337 -17.23 17.62 -7.77
N LYS A 338 -16.05 17.59 -8.37
CA LYS A 338 -15.81 18.02 -9.76
C LYS A 338 -16.21 16.96 -10.79
N ILE A 339 -16.14 15.69 -10.43
CA ILE A 339 -16.50 14.57 -11.29
C ILE A 339 -17.39 13.56 -10.56
N SER A 340 -18.12 12.74 -11.30
CA SER A 340 -18.92 11.64 -10.74
C SER A 340 -18.04 10.44 -10.38
N PHE A 341 -18.58 9.50 -9.59
CA PHE A 341 -17.92 8.24 -9.24
C PHE A 341 -17.48 7.46 -10.50
N LEU A 342 -18.35 7.36 -11.49
CA LEU A 342 -18.02 6.63 -12.73
C LEU A 342 -16.96 7.34 -13.58
N SER A 343 -16.86 8.67 -13.49
CA SER A 343 -15.84 9.45 -14.19
C SER A 343 -14.43 9.19 -13.68
N ILE A 344 -14.27 8.61 -12.48
CA ILE A 344 -12.95 8.17 -11.97
C ILE A 344 -12.30 7.20 -12.97
N PHE A 345 -13.08 6.22 -13.45
CA PHE A 345 -12.58 5.26 -14.46
C PHE A 345 -12.27 5.93 -15.79
N ASP A 346 -13.10 6.92 -16.21
CA ASP A 346 -12.90 7.63 -17.48
C ASP A 346 -11.59 8.43 -17.47
N VAL A 347 -11.24 9.08 -16.35
CA VAL A 347 -9.97 9.83 -16.20
C VAL A 347 -8.77 8.93 -16.41
N VAL A 348 -8.75 7.76 -15.75
CA VAL A 348 -7.63 6.83 -15.85
C VAL A 348 -7.56 6.21 -17.23
N GLU A 349 -8.69 5.83 -17.84
CA GLU A 349 -8.77 5.26 -19.17
C GLU A 349 -8.29 6.26 -20.24
N ASP A 350 -8.71 7.54 -20.16
CA ASP A 350 -8.23 8.60 -21.07
C ASP A 350 -6.72 8.81 -20.91
N THR A 351 -6.22 8.91 -19.69
CA THR A 351 -4.78 9.08 -19.44
C THR A 351 -3.97 7.93 -20.05
N LEU A 352 -4.35 6.68 -19.79
CA LEU A 352 -3.64 5.50 -20.30
C LEU A 352 -3.74 5.40 -21.84
N SER A 353 -4.86 5.79 -22.45
CA SER A 353 -5.05 5.76 -23.90
C SER A 353 -4.13 6.75 -24.65
N HIS A 354 -3.71 7.83 -23.98
CA HIS A 354 -2.78 8.84 -24.49
C HIS A 354 -1.35 8.66 -23.95
N TRP A 355 -1.09 7.58 -23.17
CA TRP A 355 0.22 7.32 -22.59
C TRP A 355 1.12 6.57 -23.56
N SER A 356 2.32 7.09 -23.73
CA SER A 356 3.42 6.37 -24.36
C SER A 356 4.41 6.02 -23.28
N ALA A 357 4.49 4.74 -22.93
CA ALA A 357 5.33 4.28 -21.84
C ALA A 357 6.81 4.43 -22.16
N GLU A 358 7.57 4.86 -21.16
CA GLU A 358 9.01 5.03 -21.20
C GLU A 358 9.67 4.19 -20.09
N PRO A 359 10.93 3.74 -20.26
CA PRO A 359 11.63 2.99 -19.21
C PRO A 359 11.78 3.80 -17.92
N VAL A 360 11.53 3.17 -16.78
CA VAL A 360 11.82 3.71 -15.45
C VAL A 360 13.29 3.47 -15.15
N VAL A 361 14.11 4.50 -15.21
CA VAL A 361 15.58 4.41 -15.08
C VAL A 361 16.13 5.12 -13.86
N SER A 362 15.35 5.98 -13.21
CA SER A 362 15.74 6.70 -11.99
C SER A 362 14.51 7.21 -11.24
N TYR A 363 14.70 7.64 -10.00
CA TYR A 363 13.66 8.32 -9.22
C TYR A 363 13.13 9.57 -9.94
N GLU A 364 14.02 10.35 -10.55
CA GLU A 364 13.65 11.57 -11.30
C GLU A 364 12.78 11.25 -12.53
N SER A 365 13.02 10.09 -13.19
CA SER A 365 12.17 9.63 -14.29
C SER A 365 10.76 9.33 -13.81
N VAL A 366 10.61 8.67 -12.64
CA VAL A 366 9.30 8.43 -12.01
C VAL A 366 8.58 9.74 -11.70
N LEU A 367 9.27 10.72 -11.09
CA LEU A 367 8.69 12.03 -10.81
C LEU A 367 8.27 12.79 -12.06
N SER A 368 9.03 12.66 -13.15
CA SER A 368 8.68 13.27 -14.44
C SER A 368 7.41 12.66 -15.01
N SER A 369 7.32 11.32 -15.02
CA SER A 369 6.15 10.57 -15.51
C SER A 369 4.91 10.84 -14.64
N ASP A 370 5.07 10.89 -13.32
CA ASP A 370 3.98 11.23 -12.39
C ASP A 370 3.39 12.62 -12.71
N ARG A 371 4.25 13.65 -12.87
CA ARG A 371 3.79 15.00 -13.23
C ARG A 371 3.08 15.03 -14.60
N LYS A 372 3.60 14.30 -15.60
CA LYS A 372 2.98 14.20 -16.93
C LYS A 372 1.61 13.54 -16.86
N ALA A 373 1.48 12.45 -16.11
CA ALA A 373 0.21 11.73 -15.93
C ALA A 373 -0.84 12.59 -15.20
N ARG A 374 -0.43 13.29 -14.14
CA ARG A 374 -1.32 14.23 -13.43
C ARG A 374 -1.79 15.35 -14.36
N ALA A 375 -0.92 15.91 -15.18
CA ALA A 375 -1.30 16.96 -16.12
C ALA A 375 -2.31 16.48 -17.18
N LEU A 376 -2.18 15.24 -17.67
CA LEU A 376 -3.15 14.63 -18.59
C LEU A 376 -4.51 14.41 -17.91
N ALA A 377 -4.49 13.87 -16.69
CA ALA A 377 -5.70 13.66 -15.89
C ALA A 377 -6.43 14.98 -15.60
N ASP A 378 -5.72 16.01 -15.16
CA ASP A 378 -6.28 17.34 -14.88
C ASP A 378 -6.86 18.00 -16.16
N ALA A 379 -6.21 17.83 -17.30
CA ALA A 379 -6.72 18.33 -18.58
C ALA A 379 -8.05 17.64 -18.97
N PHE A 380 -8.18 16.32 -18.72
CA PHE A 380 -9.42 15.60 -18.96
C PHE A 380 -10.52 16.04 -17.96
N ILE A 381 -10.21 16.14 -16.67
CA ILE A 381 -11.14 16.58 -15.62
C ILE A 381 -11.69 17.98 -15.97
N SER A 382 -10.81 18.91 -16.37
CA SER A 382 -11.21 20.28 -16.73
C SER A 382 -12.17 20.33 -17.90
N ARG A 383 -12.02 19.45 -18.90
CA ARG A 383 -12.96 19.33 -20.04
C ARG A 383 -14.32 18.76 -19.64
N LYS A 384 -14.40 17.93 -18.60
CA LYS A 384 -15.64 17.33 -18.10
C LYS A 384 -16.44 18.29 -17.18
N CYS A 385 -15.76 19.29 -16.60
CA CYS A 385 -16.39 20.30 -15.74
C CYS A 385 -17.06 21.47 -16.54
N LEU A 386 -16.87 21.52 -17.85
CA LEU A 386 -17.52 22.47 -18.78
C LEU A 386 -18.77 21.86 -19.38
#